data_88252d02a1ac48e377c0c8a81725545a
#
_entry.id   88252d02a1ac48e377c0c8a81725545a
#
_cell.length_a   1.000
_cell.length_b   1.000
_cell.length_c   1.000
_cell.angle_alpha   90.00
_cell.angle_beta   90.00
_cell.angle_gamma   90.00
#
_symmetry.space_group_name_H-M   'P 1'
#
loop_
_entity.id
_entity.type
_entity.pdbx_description
1 polymer ?
#
loop_
_entity_poly.entity_id
_entity_poly.type
_entity_poly.pdbx_seq_one_letter_code
_entity_poly.pdbx_strand_id
1 'polypeptide(L)'
;MRPAERAVLVSIVIVVAAALRVAFVAGAEVQSPLRVDAGEYAQYAHNLVEHGVYSMSKDPAPLPDSFRSPGYPLFLAACRFVGGESAWYGLALWMQVVLSTLTVLLSYRLARQFLSFAPAVFAAALVALSPHVVVTAGFVLTECLAAFVVTSGLWLLIGSRSKKRDVIGALMLGLAPLCNETMVFLPLVSGFALWHRDRRRAITVFALAMLPFVLWNVRNQTTELTRRGSERATASISHGSYPGMVYEDERFFGFPYREDPAQPEFGSSWSDLAQVLWPRVQAEPLRYLKWYAIDKPVWLWSWPLVQGRDIYVYPVANSPYERQAVIKASHTMMHWLHVPVMLLALLGAGYGILRGRREESWAPTALGWVAVLGTLAYLPVIPDPRYLQPIRPVLFVLAAAAVPMLVAWLRGRSAPEPSTAPAT
;
A
#
# COMPACT_ATOMS: atom_id res chain seq x y z
N MET A 1 -18.36 18.39 21.93
CA MET A 1 -18.46 19.07 20.62
C MET A 1 -19.83 18.82 20.01
N ARG A 2 -20.49 19.84 19.53
CA ARG A 2 -21.76 19.79 18.78
C ARG A 2 -21.54 19.10 17.41
N PRO A 3 -22.57 18.52 16.77
CA PRO A 3 -22.42 17.88 15.44
C PRO A 3 -21.81 18.81 14.38
N ALA A 4 -22.22 20.09 14.35
CA ALA A 4 -21.67 21.09 13.44
C ALA A 4 -20.15 21.33 13.65
N GLU A 5 -19.69 21.41 14.88
CA GLU A 5 -18.25 21.57 15.21
C GLU A 5 -17.43 20.35 14.77
N ARG A 6 -18.01 19.15 14.90
CA ARG A 6 -17.38 17.90 14.41
C ARG A 6 -17.24 17.89 12.89
N ALA A 7 -18.31 18.30 12.19
CA ALA A 7 -18.29 18.40 10.74
C ALA A 7 -17.22 19.41 10.26
N VAL A 8 -17.15 20.58 10.88
CA VAL A 8 -16.14 21.61 10.58
C VAL A 8 -14.72 21.05 10.76
N LEU A 9 -14.44 20.36 11.88
CA LEU A 9 -13.10 19.80 12.11
C LEU A 9 -12.70 18.74 11.06
N VAL A 10 -13.62 17.87 10.70
CA VAL A 10 -13.37 16.88 9.63
C VAL A 10 -13.15 17.58 8.29
N SER A 11 -13.94 18.60 7.96
CA SER A 11 -13.77 19.39 6.74
C SER A 11 -12.41 20.09 6.69
N ILE A 12 -11.93 20.64 7.80
CA ILE A 12 -10.59 21.21 7.90
C ILE A 12 -9.53 20.18 7.57
N VAL A 13 -9.60 18.97 8.15
CA VAL A 13 -8.63 17.88 7.86
C VAL A 13 -8.64 17.53 6.38
N ILE A 14 -9.81 17.45 5.74
CA ILE A 14 -9.93 17.12 4.32
C ILE A 14 -9.38 18.26 3.43
N VAL A 15 -9.68 19.52 3.77
CA VAL A 15 -9.15 20.68 3.03
C VAL A 15 -7.63 20.74 3.14
N VAL A 16 -7.05 20.55 4.32
CA VAL A 16 -5.60 20.48 4.51
C VAL A 16 -5.01 19.32 3.71
N ALA A 17 -5.65 18.14 3.72
CA ALA A 17 -5.23 17.00 2.94
C ALA A 17 -5.19 17.30 1.43
N ALA A 18 -6.24 17.92 0.90
CA ALA A 18 -6.33 18.32 -0.51
C ALA A 18 -5.25 19.37 -0.84
N ALA A 19 -5.11 20.40 0.01
CA ALA A 19 -4.13 21.48 -0.20
C ALA A 19 -2.68 20.96 -0.27
N LEU A 20 -2.28 20.02 0.60
CA LEU A 20 -0.93 19.44 0.58
C LEU A 20 -0.67 18.64 -0.72
N ARG A 21 -1.66 17.88 -1.20
CA ARG A 21 -1.57 17.09 -2.43
C ARG A 21 -1.53 17.98 -3.68
N VAL A 22 -2.40 18.97 -3.72
CA VAL A 22 -2.41 19.99 -4.77
C VAL A 22 -1.08 20.75 -4.78
N ALA A 23 -0.60 21.21 -3.61
CA ALA A 23 0.69 21.91 -3.52
C ALA A 23 1.84 21.05 -4.05
N PHE A 24 1.85 19.74 -3.71
CA PHE A 24 2.89 18.84 -4.19
C PHE A 24 2.79 18.61 -5.69
N VAL A 25 1.63 18.24 -6.22
CA VAL A 25 1.47 17.93 -7.66
C VAL A 25 1.64 19.16 -8.54
N ALA A 26 1.22 20.35 -8.08
CA ALA A 26 1.38 21.59 -8.84
C ALA A 26 2.77 22.24 -8.72
N GLY A 27 3.49 21.96 -7.61
CA GLY A 27 4.75 22.66 -7.32
C GLY A 27 6.01 21.82 -7.45
N ALA A 28 5.90 20.49 -7.39
CA ALA A 28 7.05 19.59 -7.48
C ALA A 28 7.32 19.17 -8.93
N GLU A 29 8.58 19.13 -9.32
CA GLU A 29 9.02 18.66 -10.63
C GLU A 29 9.69 17.30 -10.48
N VAL A 30 8.99 16.23 -10.85
CA VAL A 30 9.54 14.88 -10.87
C VAL A 30 10.48 14.72 -12.06
N GLN A 31 11.76 14.47 -11.81
CA GLN A 31 12.75 14.29 -12.86
C GLN A 31 12.60 12.91 -13.51
N SER A 32 12.50 12.87 -14.85
CA SER A 32 12.27 11.65 -15.63
C SER A 32 11.09 10.83 -15.08
N PRO A 33 9.87 11.38 -15.10
CA PRO A 33 8.72 10.81 -14.38
C PRO A 33 8.25 9.45 -14.92
N LEU A 34 8.59 9.13 -16.17
CA LEU A 34 8.22 7.86 -16.85
C LEU A 34 9.44 6.92 -16.98
N ARG A 35 10.21 6.77 -15.91
CA ARG A 35 11.33 5.81 -15.85
C ARG A 35 10.96 4.54 -15.11
N VAL A 36 11.67 3.46 -15.38
CA VAL A 36 11.53 2.15 -14.71
C VAL A 36 10.05 1.74 -14.65
N ASP A 37 9.51 1.48 -13.46
CA ASP A 37 8.13 1.03 -13.26
C ASP A 37 7.10 1.95 -13.93
N ALA A 38 7.26 3.27 -13.80
CA ALA A 38 6.33 4.25 -14.37
C ALA A 38 6.30 4.20 -15.89
N GLY A 39 7.47 4.01 -16.53
CA GLY A 39 7.55 3.85 -17.99
C GLY A 39 6.88 2.57 -18.47
N GLU A 40 7.06 1.48 -17.73
CA GLU A 40 6.39 0.20 -18.06
C GLU A 40 4.88 0.33 -17.95
N TYR A 41 4.35 0.91 -16.86
CA TYR A 41 2.89 1.14 -16.71
C TYR A 41 2.32 2.04 -17.81
N ALA A 42 3.06 3.10 -18.19
CA ALA A 42 2.67 4.00 -19.28
C ALA A 42 2.63 3.26 -20.64
N GLN A 43 3.59 2.36 -20.89
CA GLN A 43 3.65 1.56 -22.11
C GLN A 43 2.48 0.57 -22.19
N TYR A 44 2.12 -0.11 -21.09
CA TYR A 44 0.92 -0.94 -21.03
C TYR A 44 -0.34 -0.14 -21.35
N ALA A 45 -0.47 1.06 -20.77
CA ALA A 45 -1.62 1.93 -21.01
C ALA A 45 -1.68 2.39 -22.46
N HIS A 46 -0.54 2.72 -23.07
CA HIS A 46 -0.43 3.04 -24.49
C HIS A 46 -0.92 1.88 -25.38
N ASN A 47 -0.33 0.69 -25.18
CA ASN A 47 -0.66 -0.47 -26.01
C ASN A 47 -2.12 -0.93 -25.85
N LEU A 48 -2.71 -0.76 -24.65
CA LEU A 48 -4.13 -1.03 -24.44
C LEU A 48 -5.04 -0.09 -25.25
N VAL A 49 -4.70 1.19 -25.32
CA VAL A 49 -5.54 2.20 -26.01
C VAL A 49 -5.33 2.12 -27.51
N GLU A 50 -4.08 2.01 -27.98
CA GLU A 50 -3.75 2.08 -29.42
C GLU A 50 -3.90 0.72 -30.14
N HIS A 51 -3.58 -0.39 -29.45
CA HIS A 51 -3.53 -1.72 -30.08
C HIS A 51 -4.53 -2.72 -29.47
N GLY A 52 -5.21 -2.37 -28.36
CA GLY A 52 -6.09 -3.31 -27.65
C GLY A 52 -5.34 -4.47 -26.98
N VAL A 53 -4.02 -4.39 -26.83
CA VAL A 53 -3.15 -5.47 -26.34
C VAL A 53 -2.52 -5.08 -25.00
N TYR A 54 -2.62 -5.97 -24.02
CA TYR A 54 -1.92 -5.79 -22.74
C TYR A 54 -0.46 -6.24 -22.89
N SER A 55 0.43 -5.30 -23.12
CA SER A 55 1.85 -5.53 -23.40
C SER A 55 2.71 -4.32 -23.02
N MET A 56 3.94 -4.57 -22.57
CA MET A 56 4.96 -3.55 -22.38
C MET A 56 5.93 -3.43 -23.55
N SER A 57 5.75 -4.22 -24.63
CA SER A 57 6.57 -4.14 -25.83
C SER A 57 6.42 -2.77 -26.51
N LYS A 58 7.52 -2.29 -27.07
CA LYS A 58 7.56 -1.08 -27.91
C LYS A 58 7.47 -1.38 -29.41
N ASP A 59 7.27 -2.65 -29.74
CA ASP A 59 7.11 -3.06 -31.14
C ASP A 59 5.82 -2.52 -31.75
N PRO A 60 5.79 -2.21 -33.05
CA PRO A 60 4.59 -1.74 -33.72
C PRO A 60 3.42 -2.74 -33.69
N ALA A 61 3.72 -4.04 -33.50
CA ALA A 61 2.75 -5.11 -33.32
C ALA A 61 3.01 -5.81 -31.99
N PRO A 62 2.60 -5.23 -30.85
CA PRO A 62 2.94 -5.74 -29.53
C PRO A 62 2.26 -7.08 -29.26
N LEU A 63 3.02 -8.06 -28.80
CA LEU A 63 2.50 -9.35 -28.35
C LEU A 63 2.13 -9.29 -26.86
N PRO A 64 1.09 -10.03 -26.42
CA PRO A 64 0.63 -10.01 -25.04
C PRO A 64 1.68 -10.44 -24.04
N ASP A 65 1.69 -9.83 -22.86
CA ASP A 65 2.45 -10.27 -21.71
C ASP A 65 1.65 -10.16 -20.40
N SER A 66 2.24 -10.56 -19.29
CA SER A 66 1.68 -10.44 -17.93
C SER A 66 2.74 -10.06 -16.91
N PHE A 67 3.83 -9.42 -17.33
CA PHE A 67 4.94 -9.07 -16.45
C PHE A 67 4.54 -8.12 -15.33
N ARG A 68 3.58 -7.20 -15.58
CA ARG A 68 2.97 -6.32 -14.57
C ARG A 68 1.50 -6.67 -14.34
N SER A 69 1.02 -6.43 -13.10
CA SER A 69 -0.39 -6.51 -12.77
C SER A 69 -1.21 -5.42 -13.45
N PRO A 70 -2.46 -5.69 -13.87
CA PRO A 70 -3.20 -4.81 -14.78
C PRO A 70 -3.88 -3.61 -14.11
N GLY A 71 -4.04 -3.58 -12.78
CA GLY A 71 -4.89 -2.58 -12.11
C GLY A 71 -4.44 -1.14 -12.35
N TYR A 72 -3.15 -0.87 -12.21
CA TYR A 72 -2.63 0.48 -12.44
C TYR A 72 -2.49 0.82 -13.94
N PRO A 73 -1.99 -0.05 -14.82
CA PRO A 73 -2.06 0.16 -16.26
C PRO A 73 -3.47 0.45 -16.79
N LEU A 74 -4.50 -0.23 -16.30
CA LEU A 74 -5.90 0.04 -16.68
C LEU A 74 -6.37 1.43 -16.22
N PHE A 75 -5.96 1.86 -15.01
CA PHE A 75 -6.22 3.23 -14.56
C PHE A 75 -5.56 4.27 -15.48
N LEU A 76 -4.30 4.06 -15.86
CA LEU A 76 -3.61 4.96 -16.80
C LEU A 76 -4.22 4.90 -18.21
N ALA A 77 -4.65 3.73 -18.69
CA ALA A 77 -5.33 3.57 -19.96
C ALA A 77 -6.66 4.36 -19.98
N ALA A 78 -7.43 4.33 -18.89
CA ALA A 78 -8.63 5.15 -18.75
C ALA A 78 -8.29 6.66 -18.81
N CYS A 79 -7.23 7.10 -18.13
CA CYS A 79 -6.77 8.49 -18.21
C CYS A 79 -6.32 8.86 -19.64
N ARG A 80 -5.65 7.95 -20.35
CA ARG A 80 -5.20 8.14 -21.71
C ARG A 80 -6.35 8.16 -22.70
N PHE A 81 -7.33 7.30 -22.53
CA PHE A 81 -8.55 7.28 -23.35
C PHE A 81 -9.33 8.59 -23.24
N VAL A 82 -9.44 9.16 -22.04
CA VAL A 82 -10.17 10.41 -21.79
C VAL A 82 -9.34 11.65 -22.15
N GLY A 83 -8.06 11.70 -21.77
CA GLY A 83 -7.20 12.86 -21.91
C GLY A 83 -6.41 12.91 -23.23
N GLY A 84 -6.43 11.84 -24.01
CA GLY A 84 -5.58 11.71 -25.21
C GLY A 84 -4.08 11.72 -24.88
N GLU A 85 -3.25 11.75 -25.92
CA GLU A 85 -1.78 11.67 -25.80
C GLU A 85 -1.20 12.85 -25.00
N SER A 86 -1.74 14.05 -25.13
CA SER A 86 -1.19 15.27 -24.55
C SER A 86 -1.57 15.50 -23.08
N ALA A 87 -2.72 15.00 -22.63
CA ALA A 87 -3.26 15.34 -21.30
C ALA A 87 -3.33 14.19 -20.30
N TRP A 88 -3.14 12.93 -20.74
CA TRP A 88 -3.31 11.74 -19.88
C TRP A 88 -2.45 11.78 -18.62
N TYR A 89 -1.19 12.24 -18.73
CA TYR A 89 -0.26 12.29 -17.63
C TYR A 89 -0.76 13.24 -16.52
N GLY A 90 -1.08 14.48 -16.90
CA GLY A 90 -1.66 15.45 -15.98
C GLY A 90 -2.98 14.96 -15.37
N LEU A 91 -3.86 14.38 -16.20
CA LEU A 91 -5.12 13.81 -15.73
C LEU A 91 -4.90 12.71 -14.70
N ALA A 92 -3.94 11.80 -14.93
CA ALA A 92 -3.62 10.74 -13.97
C ALA A 92 -3.16 11.31 -12.62
N LEU A 93 -2.28 12.32 -12.60
CA LEU A 93 -1.82 12.96 -11.36
C LEU A 93 -2.97 13.66 -10.63
N TRP A 94 -3.83 14.41 -11.33
CA TRP A 94 -4.98 15.07 -10.71
C TRP A 94 -6.02 14.08 -10.18
N MET A 95 -6.25 12.99 -10.89
CA MET A 95 -7.10 11.90 -10.37
C MET A 95 -6.49 11.27 -9.11
N GLN A 96 -5.17 11.11 -9.05
CA GLN A 96 -4.49 10.63 -7.84
C GLN A 96 -4.61 11.62 -6.67
N VAL A 97 -4.60 12.94 -6.90
CA VAL A 97 -4.91 13.94 -5.86
C VAL A 97 -6.30 13.69 -5.26
N VAL A 98 -7.30 13.45 -6.12
CA VAL A 98 -8.66 13.15 -5.68
C VAL A 98 -8.70 11.84 -4.88
N LEU A 99 -8.14 10.75 -5.41
CA LEU A 99 -8.12 9.43 -4.76
C LEU A 99 -7.39 9.46 -3.41
N SER A 100 -6.23 10.13 -3.35
CA SER A 100 -5.46 10.27 -2.11
C SER A 100 -6.20 11.14 -1.07
N THR A 101 -6.93 12.17 -1.49
CA THR A 101 -7.77 12.98 -0.59
C THR A 101 -8.96 12.19 -0.08
N LEU A 102 -9.64 11.42 -0.95
CA LEU A 102 -10.72 10.52 -0.55
C LEU A 102 -10.23 9.43 0.41
N THR A 103 -8.98 8.96 0.26
CA THR A 103 -8.38 8.00 1.21
C THR A 103 -8.33 8.56 2.62
N VAL A 104 -8.11 9.87 2.81
CA VAL A 104 -8.17 10.53 4.14
C VAL A 104 -9.58 10.46 4.73
N LEU A 105 -10.60 10.81 3.93
CA LEU A 105 -12.00 10.72 4.34
C LEU A 105 -12.40 9.28 4.68
N LEU A 106 -12.00 8.32 3.84
CA LEU A 106 -12.27 6.91 4.07
C LEU A 106 -11.58 6.36 5.31
N SER A 107 -10.36 6.82 5.61
CA SER A 107 -9.65 6.48 6.85
C SER A 107 -10.40 6.97 8.09
N TYR A 108 -10.92 8.21 8.06
CA TYR A 108 -11.82 8.71 9.09
C TYR A 108 -13.07 7.84 9.23
N ARG A 109 -13.75 7.54 8.11
CA ARG A 109 -14.97 6.72 8.09
C ARG A 109 -14.72 5.30 8.58
N LEU A 110 -13.59 4.70 8.21
CA LEU A 110 -13.16 3.38 8.67
C LEU A 110 -12.94 3.40 10.20
N ALA A 111 -12.17 4.35 10.69
CA ALA A 111 -11.90 4.52 12.12
C ALA A 111 -13.19 4.75 12.93
N ARG A 112 -14.13 5.56 12.40
CA ARG A 112 -15.42 5.84 13.05
C ARG A 112 -16.33 4.63 13.24
N GLN A 113 -16.06 3.53 12.57
CA GLN A 113 -16.85 2.30 12.74
C GLN A 113 -16.61 1.61 14.09
N PHE A 114 -15.48 1.91 14.76
CA PHE A 114 -15.12 1.28 16.03
C PHE A 114 -14.38 2.21 17.01
N LEU A 115 -14.04 3.42 16.59
CA LEU A 115 -13.41 4.44 17.44
C LEU A 115 -14.34 5.62 17.70
N SER A 116 -14.16 6.29 18.83
CA SER A 116 -14.78 7.56 19.12
C SER A 116 -14.28 8.66 18.19
N PHE A 117 -14.92 9.85 18.24
CA PHE A 117 -14.65 10.94 17.30
C PHE A 117 -13.18 11.39 17.29
N ALA A 118 -12.60 11.67 18.45
CA ALA A 118 -11.25 12.24 18.54
C ALA A 118 -10.15 11.32 17.99
N PRO A 119 -10.05 10.00 18.36
CA PRO A 119 -9.11 9.09 17.73
C PRO A 119 -9.33 8.93 16.22
N ALA A 120 -10.59 8.97 15.74
CA ALA A 120 -10.84 8.85 14.30
C ALA A 120 -10.37 10.08 13.53
N VAL A 121 -10.54 11.28 14.06
CA VAL A 121 -9.98 12.52 13.48
C VAL A 121 -8.45 12.48 13.54
N PHE A 122 -7.87 11.97 14.62
CA PHE A 122 -6.42 11.82 14.72
C PHE A 122 -5.87 10.87 13.65
N ALA A 123 -6.52 9.70 13.40
CA ALA A 123 -6.16 8.83 12.30
C ALA A 123 -6.18 9.54 10.94
N ALA A 124 -7.27 10.26 10.65
CA ALA A 124 -7.38 11.03 9.41
C ALA A 124 -6.32 12.13 9.30
N ALA A 125 -5.99 12.82 10.39
CA ALA A 125 -4.93 13.84 10.42
C ALA A 125 -3.54 13.23 10.12
N LEU A 126 -3.23 12.05 10.66
CA LEU A 126 -1.99 11.34 10.34
C LEU A 126 -1.91 11.00 8.85
N VAL A 127 -3.01 10.52 8.22
CA VAL A 127 -3.06 10.24 6.78
C VAL A 127 -2.97 11.53 5.96
N ALA A 128 -3.62 12.61 6.41
CA ALA A 128 -3.60 13.91 5.74
C ALA A 128 -2.20 14.52 5.68
N LEU A 129 -1.48 14.46 6.80
CA LEU A 129 -0.18 15.11 7.00
C LEU A 129 1.00 14.22 6.63
N SER A 130 0.80 12.91 6.42
CA SER A 130 1.89 11.99 6.06
C SER A 130 2.53 12.36 4.72
N PRO A 131 3.80 12.80 4.69
CA PRO A 131 4.47 13.17 3.45
C PRO A 131 4.52 11.99 2.45
N HIS A 132 4.77 10.79 2.95
CA HIS A 132 4.77 9.58 2.13
C HIS A 132 3.44 9.36 1.38
N VAL A 133 2.29 9.58 2.04
CA VAL A 133 0.97 9.44 1.40
C VAL A 133 0.70 10.62 0.45
N VAL A 134 1.16 11.82 0.78
CA VAL A 134 1.00 13.00 -0.07
C VAL A 134 1.76 12.84 -1.38
N VAL A 135 3.06 12.49 -1.31
CA VAL A 135 3.92 12.43 -2.50
C VAL A 135 3.55 11.33 -3.48
N THR A 136 2.88 10.25 -3.03
CA THR A 136 2.40 9.20 -3.95
C THR A 136 1.43 9.72 -4.98
N ALA A 137 0.74 10.84 -4.73
CA ALA A 137 -0.15 11.46 -5.71
C ALA A 137 0.59 12.10 -6.89
N GLY A 138 1.88 12.39 -6.75
CA GLY A 138 2.72 13.00 -7.80
C GLY A 138 3.56 12.00 -8.60
N PHE A 139 3.49 10.71 -8.31
CA PHE A 139 4.24 9.68 -9.05
C PHE A 139 3.29 8.78 -9.84
N VAL A 140 3.67 8.40 -11.05
CA VAL A 140 2.95 7.41 -11.88
C VAL A 140 3.28 6.01 -11.36
N LEU A 141 2.75 5.68 -10.16
CA LEU A 141 3.02 4.46 -9.42
C LEU A 141 1.75 3.93 -8.75
N THR A 142 1.75 2.65 -8.39
CA THR A 142 0.57 1.92 -7.91
C THR A 142 0.06 2.35 -6.53
N GLU A 143 0.90 2.93 -5.69
CA GLU A 143 0.69 3.10 -4.25
C GLU A 143 -0.53 3.97 -3.92
N CYS A 144 -0.75 5.05 -4.67
CA CYS A 144 -1.88 5.94 -4.46
C CYS A 144 -3.22 5.24 -4.73
N LEU A 145 -3.34 4.59 -5.90
CA LEU A 145 -4.54 3.83 -6.28
C LEU A 145 -4.78 2.67 -5.32
N ALA A 146 -3.73 1.92 -4.99
CA ALA A 146 -3.84 0.79 -4.08
C ALA A 146 -4.27 1.21 -2.66
N ALA A 147 -3.76 2.32 -2.12
CA ALA A 147 -4.18 2.85 -0.82
C ALA A 147 -5.68 3.21 -0.81
N PHE A 148 -6.17 3.83 -1.88
CA PHE A 148 -7.60 4.11 -2.04
C PHE A 148 -8.44 2.83 -2.10
N VAL A 149 -8.04 1.87 -2.93
CA VAL A 149 -8.73 0.58 -3.12
C VAL A 149 -8.79 -0.20 -1.80
N VAL A 150 -7.67 -0.34 -1.10
CA VAL A 150 -7.59 -1.05 0.19
C VAL A 150 -8.46 -0.37 1.25
N THR A 151 -8.31 0.95 1.42
CA THR A 151 -9.04 1.68 2.46
C THR A 151 -10.54 1.69 2.20
N SER A 152 -10.98 1.84 0.94
CA SER A 152 -12.40 1.81 0.56
C SER A 152 -13.00 0.41 0.73
N GLY A 153 -12.29 -0.64 0.32
CA GLY A 153 -12.73 -2.01 0.50
C GLY A 153 -12.92 -2.38 1.97
N LEU A 154 -11.93 -2.07 2.81
CA LEU A 154 -12.03 -2.27 4.27
C LEU A 154 -13.16 -1.45 4.89
N TRP A 155 -13.31 -0.18 4.53
CA TRP A 155 -14.41 0.65 5.02
C TRP A 155 -15.78 0.09 4.62
N LEU A 156 -15.93 -0.43 3.42
CA LEU A 156 -17.18 -1.03 2.96
C LEU A 156 -17.53 -2.32 3.69
N LEU A 157 -16.55 -3.18 3.94
CA LEU A 157 -16.75 -4.48 4.59
C LEU A 157 -16.91 -4.37 6.11
N ILE A 158 -16.05 -3.58 6.76
CA ILE A 158 -16.08 -3.39 8.21
C ILE A 158 -17.35 -2.61 8.57
N GLY A 159 -18.12 -3.12 9.54
CA GLY A 159 -19.40 -2.53 9.94
C GLY A 159 -20.53 -2.65 8.91
N SER A 160 -20.33 -3.38 7.81
CA SER A 160 -21.39 -3.62 6.84
C SER A 160 -22.49 -4.50 7.41
N ARG A 161 -23.75 -4.07 7.18
CA ARG A 161 -24.98 -4.84 7.43
C ARG A 161 -25.75 -5.10 6.14
N SER A 162 -25.13 -4.82 4.97
CA SER A 162 -25.78 -4.90 3.66
C SER A 162 -24.98 -5.81 2.72
N LYS A 163 -25.65 -6.78 2.10
CA LYS A 163 -25.05 -7.63 1.06
C LYS A 163 -24.45 -6.84 -0.08
N LYS A 164 -25.07 -5.71 -0.49
CA LYS A 164 -24.55 -4.83 -1.54
C LYS A 164 -23.19 -4.23 -1.14
N ARG A 165 -23.06 -3.75 0.11
CA ARG A 165 -21.76 -3.25 0.61
C ARG A 165 -20.71 -4.35 0.69
N ASP A 166 -21.10 -5.56 1.08
CA ASP A 166 -20.19 -6.71 1.13
C ASP A 166 -19.65 -7.04 -0.27
N VAL A 167 -20.53 -7.08 -1.28
CA VAL A 167 -20.13 -7.34 -2.68
C VAL A 167 -19.17 -6.26 -3.17
N ILE A 168 -19.53 -4.99 -3.04
CA ILE A 168 -18.69 -3.89 -3.52
C ILE A 168 -17.36 -3.86 -2.76
N GLY A 169 -17.39 -4.02 -1.44
CA GLY A 169 -16.19 -4.03 -0.61
C GLY A 169 -15.25 -5.20 -0.92
N ALA A 170 -15.81 -6.40 -1.16
CA ALA A 170 -15.04 -7.56 -1.56
C ALA A 170 -14.36 -7.36 -2.93
N LEU A 171 -15.12 -6.88 -3.93
CA LEU A 171 -14.56 -6.57 -5.25
C LEU A 171 -13.49 -5.47 -5.17
N MET A 172 -13.70 -4.42 -4.37
CA MET A 172 -12.68 -3.40 -4.14
C MET A 172 -11.40 -4.00 -3.56
N LEU A 173 -11.48 -4.86 -2.53
CA LEU A 173 -10.29 -5.55 -2.03
C LEU A 173 -9.66 -6.48 -3.06
N GLY A 174 -10.46 -7.07 -3.94
CA GLY A 174 -9.99 -7.90 -5.06
C GLY A 174 -9.24 -7.14 -6.16
N LEU A 175 -9.42 -5.82 -6.26
CA LEU A 175 -8.63 -4.96 -7.15
C LEU A 175 -7.21 -4.69 -6.60
N ALA A 176 -6.98 -4.83 -5.30
CA ALA A 176 -5.66 -4.58 -4.72
C ALA A 176 -4.56 -5.54 -5.26
N PRO A 177 -4.76 -6.86 -5.38
CA PRO A 177 -3.80 -7.76 -6.04
C PRO A 177 -3.57 -7.40 -7.51
N LEU A 178 -4.55 -6.78 -8.19
CA LEU A 178 -4.36 -6.30 -9.55
C LEU A 178 -3.52 -5.01 -9.62
N CYS A 179 -3.39 -4.26 -8.53
CA CYS A 179 -2.43 -3.16 -8.42
C CYS A 179 -1.03 -3.67 -8.07
N ASN A 180 -0.94 -4.65 -7.15
CA ASN A 180 0.30 -5.30 -6.76
C ASN A 180 -0.02 -6.72 -6.26
N GLU A 181 0.54 -7.74 -6.89
CA GLU A 181 0.25 -9.17 -6.63
C GLU A 181 0.49 -9.58 -5.18
N THR A 182 1.47 -8.98 -4.50
CA THR A 182 1.74 -9.28 -3.09
C THR A 182 0.55 -8.99 -2.18
N MET A 183 -0.41 -8.16 -2.63
CA MET A 183 -1.63 -7.82 -1.86
C MET A 183 -2.70 -8.92 -1.88
N VAL A 184 -2.43 -10.09 -2.45
CA VAL A 184 -3.34 -11.25 -2.41
C VAL A 184 -3.69 -11.70 -0.97
N PHE A 185 -2.92 -11.28 0.03
CA PHE A 185 -3.26 -11.49 1.45
C PHE A 185 -4.53 -10.77 1.89
N LEU A 186 -4.96 -9.68 1.22
CA LEU A 186 -6.16 -8.93 1.61
C LEU A 186 -7.48 -9.72 1.47
N PRO A 187 -7.74 -10.42 0.35
CA PRO A 187 -8.82 -11.39 0.29
C PRO A 187 -8.78 -12.43 1.41
N LEU A 188 -7.60 -12.96 1.75
CA LEU A 188 -7.44 -13.92 2.84
C LEU A 188 -7.82 -13.32 4.20
N VAL A 189 -7.35 -12.10 4.50
CA VAL A 189 -7.72 -11.39 5.74
C VAL A 189 -9.23 -11.23 5.85
N SER A 190 -9.91 -10.82 4.78
CA SER A 190 -11.35 -10.58 4.80
C SER A 190 -12.15 -11.85 5.09
N GLY A 191 -11.78 -12.96 4.45
CA GLY A 191 -12.40 -14.26 4.71
C GLY A 191 -12.13 -14.77 6.12
N PHE A 192 -10.86 -14.73 6.55
CA PHE A 192 -10.43 -15.21 7.87
C PHE A 192 -11.07 -14.43 9.03
N ALA A 193 -11.09 -13.09 8.93
CA ALA A 193 -11.64 -12.24 9.99
C ALA A 193 -13.17 -12.44 10.18
N LEU A 194 -13.88 -12.80 9.13
CA LEU A 194 -15.33 -13.09 9.18
C LEU A 194 -15.64 -14.54 9.55
N TRP A 195 -14.70 -15.47 9.42
CA TRP A 195 -14.91 -16.93 9.52
C TRP A 195 -15.62 -17.39 10.80
N HIS A 196 -15.21 -16.83 11.93
CA HIS A 196 -15.76 -17.22 13.25
C HIS A 196 -17.13 -16.59 13.55
N ARG A 197 -17.58 -15.62 12.74
CA ARG A 197 -18.82 -14.88 12.96
C ARG A 197 -19.93 -15.31 12.01
N ASP A 198 -19.61 -15.44 10.74
CA ASP A 198 -20.52 -15.86 9.67
C ASP A 198 -19.71 -16.52 8.56
N ARG A 199 -19.69 -17.86 8.59
CA ARG A 199 -18.95 -18.65 7.60
C ARG A 199 -19.45 -18.44 6.17
N ARG A 200 -20.78 -18.30 5.98
CA ARG A 200 -21.34 -18.10 4.63
C ARG A 200 -20.91 -16.76 4.07
N ARG A 201 -20.98 -15.71 4.88
CA ARG A 201 -20.51 -14.39 4.52
C ARG A 201 -18.99 -14.38 4.26
N ALA A 202 -18.20 -15.05 5.10
CA ALA A 202 -16.76 -15.19 4.94
C ALA A 202 -16.40 -15.82 3.60
N ILE A 203 -17.01 -16.94 3.23
CA ILE A 203 -16.80 -17.63 1.96
C ILE A 203 -17.20 -16.73 0.79
N THR A 204 -18.38 -16.09 0.86
CA THR A 204 -18.86 -15.20 -0.21
C THR A 204 -17.93 -14.01 -0.42
N VAL A 205 -17.53 -13.33 0.66
CA VAL A 205 -16.61 -12.17 0.60
C VAL A 205 -15.25 -12.60 0.08
N PHE A 206 -14.71 -13.72 0.54
CA PHE A 206 -13.45 -14.27 0.06
C PHE A 206 -13.50 -14.61 -1.45
N ALA A 207 -14.53 -15.35 -1.88
CA ALA A 207 -14.67 -15.73 -3.28
C ALA A 207 -14.80 -14.52 -4.21
N LEU A 208 -15.62 -13.53 -3.81
CA LEU A 208 -15.77 -12.28 -4.57
C LEU A 208 -14.48 -11.44 -4.59
N ALA A 209 -13.74 -11.41 -3.48
CA ALA A 209 -12.47 -10.70 -3.42
C ALA A 209 -11.36 -11.40 -4.23
N MET A 210 -11.40 -12.73 -4.34
CA MET A 210 -10.46 -13.46 -5.19
C MET A 210 -10.82 -13.39 -6.68
N LEU A 211 -12.06 -13.12 -7.03
CA LEU A 211 -12.57 -13.21 -8.41
C LEU A 211 -11.75 -12.39 -9.42
N PRO A 212 -11.44 -11.09 -9.20
CA PRO A 212 -10.65 -10.31 -10.15
C PRO A 212 -9.27 -10.91 -10.41
N PHE A 213 -8.60 -11.39 -9.34
CA PHE A 213 -7.29 -12.01 -9.43
C PHE A 213 -7.34 -13.35 -10.17
N VAL A 214 -8.36 -14.17 -9.90
CA VAL A 214 -8.56 -15.45 -10.62
C VAL A 214 -8.82 -15.21 -12.10
N LEU A 215 -9.70 -14.28 -12.47
CA LEU A 215 -9.97 -13.93 -13.86
C LEU A 215 -8.70 -13.47 -14.59
N TRP A 216 -7.86 -12.67 -13.95
CA TRP A 216 -6.58 -12.26 -14.51
C TRP A 216 -5.64 -13.46 -14.75
N ASN A 217 -5.57 -14.39 -13.80
CA ASN A 217 -4.74 -15.59 -13.95
C ASN A 217 -5.28 -16.56 -15.02
N VAL A 218 -6.61 -16.70 -15.14
CA VAL A 218 -7.23 -17.48 -16.23
C VAL A 218 -6.83 -16.88 -17.58
N ARG A 219 -6.93 -15.56 -17.76
CA ARG A 219 -6.45 -14.89 -18.98
C ARG A 219 -4.97 -15.24 -19.24
N ASN A 220 -4.12 -15.18 -18.23
CA ASN A 220 -2.70 -15.44 -18.37
C ASN A 220 -2.36 -16.91 -18.70
N GLN A 221 -3.25 -17.86 -18.43
CA GLN A 221 -3.11 -19.25 -18.79
C GLN A 221 -3.65 -19.56 -20.20
N THR A 222 -4.65 -18.81 -20.64
CA THR A 222 -5.32 -19.01 -21.94
C THR A 222 -4.72 -18.18 -23.08
N THR A 223 -3.80 -17.28 -22.78
CA THR A 223 -3.13 -16.40 -23.74
C THR A 223 -1.66 -16.80 -23.86
N GLU A 224 -1.14 -16.87 -25.08
CA GLU A 224 0.30 -16.98 -25.30
C GLU A 224 0.98 -15.68 -24.87
N LEU A 225 1.92 -15.80 -23.93
CA LEU A 225 2.58 -14.66 -23.30
C LEU A 225 4.07 -14.67 -23.60
N THR A 226 4.58 -13.50 -24.01
CA THR A 226 6.03 -13.30 -24.22
C THR A 226 6.80 -13.19 -22.91
N ARG A 227 6.16 -12.64 -21.84
CA ARG A 227 6.74 -12.51 -20.50
C ARG A 227 5.67 -12.77 -19.43
N ARG A 228 6.09 -13.33 -18.29
CA ARG A 228 5.19 -13.69 -17.19
C ARG A 228 5.51 -12.94 -15.89
N GLY A 229 4.50 -12.71 -15.06
CA GLY A 229 4.66 -12.13 -13.73
C GLY A 229 5.53 -12.97 -12.79
N SER A 230 5.63 -14.29 -13.02
CA SER A 230 6.55 -15.17 -12.27
C SER A 230 8.03 -14.78 -12.44
N GLU A 231 8.43 -14.34 -13.62
CA GLU A 231 9.79 -13.84 -13.87
C GLU A 231 10.12 -12.60 -13.04
N ARG A 232 9.13 -11.70 -12.92
CA ARG A 232 9.27 -10.54 -12.04
C ARG A 232 9.29 -10.91 -10.55
N ALA A 233 8.50 -11.90 -10.16
CA ALA A 233 8.46 -12.36 -8.77
C ALA A 233 9.80 -12.99 -8.37
N THR A 234 10.38 -13.90 -9.18
CA THR A 234 11.69 -14.50 -8.91
C THR A 234 12.80 -13.45 -8.88
N ALA A 235 12.83 -12.50 -9.83
CA ALA A 235 13.77 -11.39 -9.82
C ALA A 235 13.64 -10.52 -8.55
N SER A 236 12.43 -10.18 -8.13
CA SER A 236 12.21 -9.38 -6.92
C SER A 236 12.66 -10.10 -5.65
N ILE A 237 12.50 -11.42 -5.57
CA ILE A 237 12.96 -12.23 -4.44
C ILE A 237 14.47 -12.37 -4.46
N SER A 238 15.09 -12.62 -5.65
CA SER A 238 16.55 -12.66 -5.75
C SER A 238 17.18 -11.37 -5.29
N HIS A 239 16.66 -10.23 -5.74
CA HIS A 239 17.14 -8.90 -5.31
C HIS A 239 16.97 -8.69 -3.80
N GLY A 240 15.84 -9.13 -3.22
CA GLY A 240 15.58 -9.03 -1.77
C GLY A 240 16.35 -10.04 -0.92
N SER A 241 17.01 -11.03 -1.51
CA SER A 241 17.70 -12.08 -0.77
C SER A 241 19.08 -11.70 -0.21
N TYR A 242 19.59 -10.55 -0.57
CA TYR A 242 20.91 -10.09 -0.13
C TYR A 242 20.86 -9.46 1.27
N PRO A 243 21.46 -10.09 2.32
CA PRO A 243 21.51 -9.51 3.65
C PRO A 243 22.31 -8.20 3.67
N GLY A 244 21.76 -7.19 4.34
CA GLY A 244 22.37 -5.86 4.37
C GLY A 244 22.17 -5.05 3.10
N MET A 245 21.18 -5.40 2.28
CA MET A 245 20.80 -4.65 1.09
C MET A 245 20.25 -3.28 1.47
N VAL A 246 21.13 -2.37 1.77
CA VAL A 246 20.85 -0.95 1.99
C VAL A 246 21.90 -0.15 1.25
N TYR A 247 21.59 1.07 0.86
CA TYR A 247 22.53 2.00 0.22
C TYR A 247 23.68 2.42 1.17
N GLU A 248 24.50 1.48 1.59
CA GLU A 248 25.65 1.77 2.45
C GLU A 248 26.89 2.17 1.64
N ASP A 249 26.92 1.86 0.33
CA ASP A 249 28.07 2.12 -0.52
C ASP A 249 27.62 2.67 -1.90
N GLU A 250 28.00 3.91 -2.21
CA GLU A 250 27.70 4.57 -3.48
C GLU A 250 28.26 3.81 -4.70
N ARG A 251 29.33 2.99 -4.54
CA ARG A 251 29.91 2.18 -5.62
C ARG A 251 28.91 1.20 -6.21
N PHE A 252 27.97 0.66 -5.39
CA PHE A 252 26.98 -0.30 -5.84
C PHE A 252 25.75 0.34 -6.47
N PHE A 253 25.72 1.67 -6.56
CA PHE A 253 24.53 2.38 -7.02
C PHE A 253 23.24 1.78 -6.42
N GLY A 254 23.36 1.40 -5.15
CA GLY A 254 22.29 0.97 -4.29
C GLY A 254 21.99 -0.51 -4.19
N PHE A 255 22.58 -1.42 -4.96
CA PHE A 255 22.11 -2.80 -4.92
C PHE A 255 23.22 -3.83 -5.06
N PRO A 256 23.48 -4.66 -4.00
CA PRO A 256 24.50 -5.70 -4.01
C PRO A 256 24.38 -6.70 -5.18
N TYR A 257 23.15 -6.98 -5.62
CA TYR A 257 22.92 -7.91 -6.73
C TYR A 257 23.54 -7.45 -8.08
N ARG A 258 23.80 -6.18 -8.26
CA ARG A 258 24.43 -5.65 -9.49
C ARG A 258 25.89 -6.02 -9.61
N GLU A 259 26.54 -6.27 -8.49
CA GLU A 259 27.97 -6.59 -8.39
C GLU A 259 28.19 -8.10 -8.14
N ASP A 260 27.11 -8.88 -7.93
CA ASP A 260 27.22 -10.31 -7.72
C ASP A 260 27.39 -11.05 -9.06
N PRO A 261 28.51 -11.70 -9.34
CA PRO A 261 28.72 -12.46 -10.57
C PRO A 261 27.77 -13.66 -10.72
N ALA A 262 27.26 -14.19 -9.61
CA ALA A 262 26.27 -15.26 -9.61
C ALA A 262 24.80 -14.77 -9.75
N GLN A 263 24.58 -13.47 -9.85
CA GLN A 263 23.23 -12.92 -10.00
C GLN A 263 22.49 -13.48 -11.25
N PRO A 264 23.10 -13.64 -12.41
CA PRO A 264 22.45 -14.28 -13.56
C PRO A 264 22.03 -15.73 -13.33
N GLU A 265 22.69 -16.45 -12.42
CA GLU A 265 22.37 -17.85 -12.10
C GLU A 265 21.06 -18.00 -11.33
N PHE A 266 20.53 -16.92 -10.73
CA PHE A 266 19.20 -16.95 -10.13
C PHE A 266 18.10 -17.28 -11.13
N GLY A 267 18.34 -17.08 -12.42
CA GLY A 267 17.42 -17.43 -13.48
C GLY A 267 16.03 -16.80 -13.36
N SER A 268 15.09 -17.33 -14.16
CA SER A 268 13.70 -16.89 -14.17
C SER A 268 12.73 -17.91 -13.55
N SER A 269 13.23 -19.04 -13.07
CA SER A 269 12.45 -20.12 -12.47
C SER A 269 12.61 -20.19 -10.95
N TRP A 270 11.60 -20.76 -10.28
CA TRP A 270 11.66 -21.01 -8.84
C TRP A 270 12.74 -22.03 -8.45
N SER A 271 13.03 -23.00 -9.31
CA SER A 271 14.09 -23.98 -9.10
C SER A 271 15.47 -23.34 -9.12
N ASP A 272 15.74 -22.48 -10.09
CA ASP A 272 17.02 -21.77 -10.22
C ASP A 272 17.25 -20.86 -9.01
N LEU A 273 16.20 -20.08 -8.63
CA LEU A 273 16.25 -19.26 -7.43
C LEU A 273 16.60 -20.09 -6.18
N ALA A 274 15.96 -21.26 -5.99
CA ALA A 274 16.22 -22.12 -4.84
C ALA A 274 17.64 -22.71 -4.87
N GLN A 275 18.15 -23.13 -6.04
CA GLN A 275 19.49 -23.67 -6.20
C GLN A 275 20.60 -22.68 -5.83
N VAL A 276 20.42 -21.40 -6.15
CA VAL A 276 21.39 -20.36 -5.80
C VAL A 276 21.24 -19.88 -4.34
N LEU A 277 20.00 -19.70 -3.89
CA LEU A 277 19.75 -19.12 -2.56
C LEU A 277 20.03 -20.11 -1.42
N TRP A 278 19.66 -21.38 -1.58
CA TRP A 278 19.76 -22.37 -0.51
C TRP A 278 21.19 -22.59 -0.01
N PRO A 279 22.23 -22.79 -0.87
CA PRO A 279 23.62 -22.87 -0.41
C PRO A 279 24.08 -21.63 0.36
N ARG A 280 23.66 -20.44 -0.05
CA ARG A 280 23.99 -19.16 0.65
C ARG A 280 23.40 -19.14 2.07
N VAL A 281 22.13 -19.55 2.19
CA VAL A 281 21.46 -19.65 3.49
C VAL A 281 22.16 -20.67 4.39
N GLN A 282 22.56 -21.82 3.85
CA GLN A 282 23.31 -22.84 4.61
C GLN A 282 24.69 -22.37 5.05
N ALA A 283 25.37 -21.57 4.25
CA ALA A 283 26.69 -21.04 4.57
C ALA A 283 26.62 -20.00 5.71
N GLU A 284 25.58 -19.17 5.77
CA GLU A 284 25.44 -18.08 6.74
C GLU A 284 24.04 -18.04 7.39
N PRO A 285 23.58 -19.11 8.06
CA PRO A 285 22.17 -19.26 8.47
C PRO A 285 21.71 -18.16 9.45
N LEU A 286 22.55 -17.74 10.39
CA LEU A 286 22.22 -16.69 11.36
C LEU A 286 22.11 -15.30 10.72
N ARG A 287 22.93 -15.03 9.69
CA ARG A 287 22.87 -13.78 8.93
C ARG A 287 21.56 -13.68 8.14
N TYR A 288 21.15 -14.77 7.48
CA TYR A 288 19.86 -14.83 6.79
C TYR A 288 18.67 -14.78 7.75
N LEU A 289 18.75 -15.47 8.90
CA LEU A 289 17.72 -15.40 9.94
C LEU A 289 17.55 -13.95 10.44
N LYS A 290 18.65 -13.28 10.78
CA LYS A 290 18.63 -11.87 11.19
C LYS A 290 18.01 -11.00 10.10
N TRP A 291 18.43 -11.19 8.83
CA TRP A 291 17.95 -10.43 7.69
C TRP A 291 16.43 -10.51 7.52
N TYR A 292 15.87 -11.73 7.49
CA TYR A 292 14.44 -11.92 7.26
C TYR A 292 13.59 -11.64 8.50
N ALA A 293 14.05 -11.95 9.70
CA ALA A 293 13.26 -11.83 10.93
C ALA A 293 13.36 -10.46 11.60
N ILE A 294 14.46 -9.73 11.41
CA ILE A 294 14.73 -8.45 12.10
C ILE A 294 14.92 -7.31 11.09
N ASP A 295 15.94 -7.40 10.22
CA ASP A 295 16.38 -6.27 9.42
C ASP A 295 15.29 -5.86 8.41
N LYS A 296 14.70 -6.81 7.67
CA LYS A 296 13.64 -6.52 6.71
C LYS A 296 12.37 -5.92 7.32
N PRO A 297 11.80 -6.46 8.43
CA PRO A 297 10.71 -5.79 9.13
C PRO A 297 11.05 -4.36 9.54
N VAL A 298 12.25 -4.13 10.10
CA VAL A 298 12.69 -2.80 10.51
C VAL A 298 12.77 -1.85 9.30
N TRP A 299 13.35 -2.29 8.18
CA TRP A 299 13.42 -1.49 6.96
C TRP A 299 12.05 -1.21 6.36
N LEU A 300 11.16 -2.19 6.27
CA LEU A 300 9.79 -2.00 5.77
C LEU A 300 9.00 -0.95 6.56
N TRP A 301 9.26 -0.85 7.87
CA TRP A 301 8.61 0.09 8.77
C TRP A 301 9.42 1.37 8.99
N SER A 302 10.55 1.56 8.30
CA SER A 302 11.40 2.74 8.43
C SER A 302 10.82 3.98 7.76
N TRP A 303 11.47 5.11 7.99
CA TRP A 303 11.09 6.38 7.35
C TRP A 303 11.65 6.49 5.93
N PRO A 304 12.98 6.40 5.70
CA PRO A 304 13.55 6.64 4.38
C PRO A 304 13.23 5.49 3.44
N LEU A 305 12.92 5.81 2.19
CA LEU A 305 12.79 4.80 1.14
C LEU A 305 14.15 4.17 0.83
N VAL A 306 14.17 2.85 0.67
CA VAL A 306 15.39 2.12 0.29
C VAL A 306 15.73 2.36 -1.17
N GLN A 307 14.70 2.35 -2.04
CA GLN A 307 14.86 2.63 -3.47
C GLN A 307 14.47 4.07 -3.82
N GLY A 308 15.00 5.03 -3.09
CA GLY A 308 14.67 6.43 -3.28
C GLY A 308 15.55 7.36 -2.46
N ARG A 309 15.06 8.54 -2.19
CA ARG A 309 15.69 9.50 -1.31
C ARG A 309 14.65 10.08 -0.35
N ASP A 310 14.82 9.86 0.94
CA ASP A 310 13.88 10.26 1.98
C ASP A 310 12.46 9.76 1.66
N ILE A 311 11.53 10.64 1.32
CA ILE A 311 10.13 10.32 0.96
C ILE A 311 9.91 10.14 -0.56
N TYR A 312 10.90 10.40 -1.40
CA TYR A 312 10.78 10.44 -2.85
C TYR A 312 11.26 9.15 -3.51
N VAL A 313 10.42 8.52 -4.31
CA VAL A 313 10.80 7.35 -5.13
C VAL A 313 11.69 7.77 -6.31
N TYR A 314 11.40 8.92 -6.91
CA TYR A 314 12.21 9.52 -7.98
C TYR A 314 12.74 10.87 -7.53
N PRO A 315 13.87 11.35 -8.08
CA PRO A 315 14.37 12.69 -7.79
C PRO A 315 13.31 13.76 -8.11
N VAL A 316 13.13 14.68 -7.18
CA VAL A 316 12.18 15.78 -7.27
C VAL A 316 12.92 17.09 -7.13
N ALA A 317 12.71 18.01 -8.07
CA ALA A 317 13.11 19.39 -7.93
C ALA A 317 11.92 20.25 -7.48
N ASN A 318 12.20 21.39 -6.91
CA ASN A 318 11.19 22.40 -6.54
C ASN A 318 10.12 21.90 -5.54
N SER A 319 10.44 20.87 -4.74
CA SER A 319 9.49 20.30 -3.81
C SER A 319 8.95 21.34 -2.80
N PRO A 320 7.62 21.42 -2.59
CA PRO A 320 7.04 22.23 -1.52
C PRO A 320 7.55 21.84 -0.12
N TYR A 321 7.93 20.58 0.11
CA TYR A 321 8.53 20.13 1.37
C TYR A 321 9.93 20.72 1.62
N GLU A 322 10.60 21.21 0.61
CA GLU A 322 11.90 21.87 0.73
C GLU A 322 11.76 23.41 0.75
N ARG A 323 10.81 23.96 -0.01
CA ARG A 323 10.68 25.41 -0.26
C ARG A 323 9.68 26.13 0.63
N GLN A 324 8.58 25.46 1.05
CA GLN A 324 7.53 26.12 1.83
C GLN A 324 7.67 25.79 3.31
N ALA A 325 7.93 26.79 4.15
CA ALA A 325 8.24 26.61 5.57
C ALA A 325 7.17 25.79 6.34
N VAL A 326 5.89 26.04 6.09
CA VAL A 326 4.79 25.32 6.75
C VAL A 326 4.75 23.85 6.35
N ILE A 327 4.94 23.55 5.06
CA ILE A 327 4.94 22.16 4.55
C ILE A 327 6.21 21.44 5.02
N LYS A 328 7.37 22.10 5.03
CA LYS A 328 8.61 21.57 5.61
C LYS A 328 8.46 21.28 7.10
N ALA A 329 7.81 22.15 7.86
CA ALA A 329 7.52 21.91 9.28
C ALA A 329 6.63 20.67 9.49
N SER A 330 5.63 20.46 8.62
CA SER A 330 4.80 19.24 8.67
C SER A 330 5.62 17.98 8.38
N HIS A 331 6.55 18.01 7.43
CA HIS A 331 7.48 16.91 7.16
C HIS A 331 8.33 16.60 8.38
N THR A 332 9.00 17.62 8.95
CA THR A 332 9.82 17.46 10.16
C THR A 332 9.03 16.89 11.33
N MET A 333 7.82 17.41 11.57
CA MET A 333 6.92 16.91 12.61
C MET A 333 6.59 15.42 12.37
N MET A 334 6.19 15.05 11.17
CA MET A 334 5.83 13.65 10.84
C MET A 334 7.04 12.72 10.88
N HIS A 335 8.24 13.21 10.56
CA HIS A 335 9.47 12.46 10.73
C HIS A 335 9.73 12.12 12.21
N TRP A 336 9.64 13.09 13.10
CA TRP A 336 9.80 12.85 14.55
C TRP A 336 8.69 11.96 15.14
N LEU A 337 7.48 12.08 14.63
CA LEU A 337 6.33 11.26 15.06
C LEU A 337 6.36 9.85 14.45
N HIS A 338 7.21 9.57 13.46
CA HIS A 338 7.17 8.31 12.74
C HIS A 338 7.33 7.10 13.67
N VAL A 339 8.43 7.04 14.42
CA VAL A 339 8.69 5.91 15.33
C VAL A 339 7.58 5.74 16.39
N PRO A 340 7.19 6.78 17.15
CA PRO A 340 6.05 6.67 18.07
C PRO A 340 4.76 6.17 17.42
N VAL A 341 4.42 6.67 16.22
CA VAL A 341 3.20 6.27 15.52
C VAL A 341 3.28 4.83 15.03
N MET A 342 4.44 4.37 14.54
CA MET A 342 4.62 2.97 14.12
C MET A 342 4.55 2.02 15.32
N LEU A 343 5.13 2.38 16.47
CA LEU A 343 4.99 1.61 17.71
C LEU A 343 3.53 1.53 18.19
N LEU A 344 2.80 2.65 18.13
CA LEU A 344 1.37 2.64 18.42
C LEU A 344 0.58 1.76 17.43
N ALA A 345 0.95 1.76 16.15
CA ALA A 345 0.31 0.89 15.16
C ALA A 345 0.55 -0.60 15.47
N LEU A 346 1.76 -0.99 15.88
CA LEU A 346 2.08 -2.34 16.33
C LEU A 346 1.28 -2.73 17.58
N LEU A 347 1.19 -1.84 18.58
CA LEU A 347 0.38 -2.06 19.77
C LEU A 347 -1.10 -2.21 19.41
N GLY A 348 -1.63 -1.35 18.52
CA GLY A 348 -3.00 -1.44 18.03
C GLY A 348 -3.28 -2.72 17.25
N ALA A 349 -2.33 -3.19 16.44
CA ALA A 349 -2.42 -4.45 15.72
C ALA A 349 -2.44 -5.65 16.68
N GLY A 350 -1.49 -5.70 17.62
CA GLY A 350 -1.42 -6.75 18.63
C GLY A 350 -2.69 -6.83 19.47
N TYR A 351 -3.18 -5.70 19.95
CA TYR A 351 -4.44 -5.64 20.70
C TYR A 351 -5.62 -6.14 19.86
N GLY A 352 -5.75 -5.65 18.62
CA GLY A 352 -6.83 -6.06 17.72
C GLY A 352 -6.85 -7.57 17.49
N ILE A 353 -5.69 -8.20 17.31
CA ILE A 353 -5.57 -9.65 17.12
C ILE A 353 -5.89 -10.42 18.40
N LEU A 354 -5.36 -9.99 19.54
CA LEU A 354 -5.50 -10.73 20.80
C LEU A 354 -6.90 -10.62 21.42
N ARG A 355 -7.50 -9.42 21.39
CA ARG A 355 -8.82 -9.16 22.00
C ARG A 355 -9.99 -9.25 21.04
N GLY A 356 -9.80 -9.02 19.76
CA GLY A 356 -10.89 -8.97 18.79
C GLY A 356 -11.67 -10.30 18.63
N ARG A 357 -11.14 -11.40 19.15
CA ARG A 357 -11.88 -12.66 19.25
C ARG A 357 -13.00 -12.62 20.30
N ARG A 358 -12.92 -11.70 21.27
CA ARG A 358 -13.87 -11.55 22.39
C ARG A 358 -14.86 -10.39 22.21
N GLU A 359 -14.62 -9.51 21.24
CA GLU A 359 -15.40 -8.30 21.02
C GLU A 359 -16.44 -8.49 19.90
N GLU A 360 -17.50 -7.69 19.94
CA GLU A 360 -18.55 -7.69 18.89
C GLU A 360 -18.02 -7.18 17.54
N SER A 361 -17.00 -6.34 17.52
CA SER A 361 -16.39 -5.80 16.30
C SER A 361 -15.19 -6.62 15.83
N TRP A 362 -15.23 -7.10 14.60
CA TRP A 362 -14.09 -7.76 13.95
C TRP A 362 -13.09 -6.79 13.33
N ALA A 363 -13.40 -5.48 13.35
CA ALA A 363 -12.60 -4.45 12.73
C ALA A 363 -11.14 -4.41 13.23
N PRO A 364 -10.86 -4.32 14.54
CA PRO A 364 -9.49 -4.27 15.03
C PRO A 364 -8.69 -5.52 14.65
N THR A 365 -9.34 -6.69 14.67
CA THR A 365 -8.71 -7.97 14.29
C THR A 365 -8.32 -7.97 12.81
N ALA A 366 -9.24 -7.56 11.93
CA ALA A 366 -8.96 -7.52 10.50
C ALA A 366 -7.84 -6.54 10.18
N LEU A 367 -7.87 -5.32 10.75
CA LEU A 367 -6.83 -4.33 10.52
C LEU A 367 -5.47 -4.77 11.09
N GLY A 368 -5.46 -5.44 12.24
CA GLY A 368 -4.26 -6.05 12.81
C GLY A 368 -3.65 -7.10 11.87
N TRP A 369 -4.48 -7.98 11.29
CA TRP A 369 -4.01 -8.95 10.30
C TRP A 369 -3.57 -8.31 8.99
N VAL A 370 -4.17 -7.20 8.55
CA VAL A 370 -3.65 -6.43 7.40
C VAL A 370 -2.22 -5.95 7.67
N ALA A 371 -1.92 -5.43 8.85
CA ALA A 371 -0.58 -4.99 9.19
C ALA A 371 0.43 -6.16 9.23
N VAL A 372 0.08 -7.27 9.88
CA VAL A 372 0.95 -8.45 10.01
C VAL A 372 1.18 -9.11 8.66
N LEU A 373 0.11 -9.49 7.95
CA LEU A 373 0.24 -10.19 6.67
C LEU A 373 0.80 -9.28 5.58
N GLY A 374 0.52 -7.97 5.62
CA GLY A 374 1.17 -6.98 4.76
C GLY A 374 2.67 -6.94 4.97
N THR A 375 3.15 -6.97 6.21
CA THR A 375 4.59 -7.07 6.50
C THR A 375 5.17 -8.39 6.00
N LEU A 376 4.54 -9.52 6.33
CA LEU A 376 5.01 -10.85 5.93
C LEU A 376 5.06 -11.04 4.42
N ALA A 377 4.09 -10.50 3.67
CA ALA A 377 4.03 -10.59 2.22
C ALA A 377 5.22 -9.92 1.51
N TYR A 378 5.80 -8.90 2.13
CA TYR A 378 6.97 -8.20 1.57
C TYR A 378 8.32 -8.66 2.12
N LEU A 379 8.36 -9.60 3.08
CA LEU A 379 9.64 -10.15 3.56
C LEU A 379 10.46 -10.86 2.48
N PRO A 380 9.89 -11.61 1.53
CA PRO A 380 10.69 -12.26 0.49
C PRO A 380 11.40 -11.26 -0.44
N VAL A 381 10.79 -10.11 -0.71
CA VAL A 381 11.29 -9.12 -1.69
C VAL A 381 12.14 -8.03 -1.02
N ILE A 382 12.53 -7.00 -1.78
CA ILE A 382 13.26 -5.83 -1.27
C ILE A 382 12.46 -5.16 -0.13
N PRO A 383 13.08 -4.88 1.02
CA PRO A 383 12.39 -4.29 2.17
C PRO A 383 12.24 -2.76 2.03
N ASP A 384 11.48 -2.29 1.04
CA ASP A 384 11.28 -0.85 0.84
C ASP A 384 9.99 -0.37 1.55
N PRO A 385 10.03 0.67 2.39
CA PRO A 385 8.85 1.29 3.00
C PRO A 385 7.77 1.72 2.01
N ARG A 386 8.14 1.94 0.75
CA ARG A 386 7.23 2.19 -0.36
C ARG A 386 6.14 1.11 -0.47
N TYR A 387 6.49 -0.14 -0.26
CA TYR A 387 5.56 -1.26 -0.40
C TYR A 387 4.47 -1.30 0.67
N LEU A 388 4.70 -0.67 1.83
CA LEU A 388 3.66 -0.52 2.86
C LEU A 388 2.78 0.73 2.69
N GLN A 389 3.06 1.60 1.70
CA GLN A 389 2.24 2.81 1.47
C GLN A 389 0.75 2.49 1.26
N PRO A 390 0.36 1.45 0.51
CA PRO A 390 -1.05 1.11 0.34
C PRO A 390 -1.79 0.77 1.63
N ILE A 391 -1.11 0.24 2.64
CA ILE A 391 -1.70 -0.09 3.94
C ILE A 391 -1.37 0.95 5.02
N ARG A 392 -0.57 1.98 4.72
CA ARG A 392 -0.21 3.02 5.70
C ARG A 392 -1.42 3.73 6.33
N PRO A 393 -2.53 4.01 5.60
CA PRO A 393 -3.76 4.49 6.21
C PRO A 393 -4.31 3.56 7.30
N VAL A 394 -4.21 2.24 7.11
CA VAL A 394 -4.61 1.23 8.10
C VAL A 394 -3.70 1.29 9.32
N LEU A 395 -2.38 1.44 9.13
CA LEU A 395 -1.42 1.58 10.25
C LEU A 395 -1.74 2.81 11.09
N PHE A 396 -2.13 3.93 10.48
CA PHE A 396 -2.53 5.14 11.21
C PHE A 396 -3.86 4.97 11.96
N VAL A 397 -4.80 4.21 11.41
CA VAL A 397 -6.05 3.85 12.13
C VAL A 397 -5.74 2.97 13.34
N LEU A 398 -4.83 2.00 13.22
CA LEU A 398 -4.36 1.15 14.32
C LEU A 398 -3.62 1.96 15.39
N ALA A 399 -2.75 2.90 14.98
CA ALA A 399 -2.06 3.80 15.90
C ALA A 399 -3.06 4.64 16.72
N ALA A 400 -4.08 5.18 16.04
CA ALA A 400 -5.13 5.95 16.71
C ALA A 400 -5.98 5.08 17.66
N ALA A 401 -6.17 3.80 17.34
CA ALA A 401 -6.86 2.86 18.21
C ALA A 401 -6.07 2.54 19.49
N ALA A 402 -4.74 2.54 19.42
CA ALA A 402 -3.88 2.29 20.58
C ALA A 402 -3.88 3.43 21.60
N VAL A 403 -4.10 4.69 21.18
CA VAL A 403 -4.02 5.86 22.07
C VAL A 403 -4.99 5.78 23.27
N PRO A 404 -6.31 5.57 23.12
CA PRO A 404 -7.22 5.48 24.26
C PRO A 404 -6.89 4.30 25.18
N MET A 405 -6.34 3.23 24.67
CA MET A 405 -5.89 2.07 25.45
C MET A 405 -4.67 2.41 26.33
N LEU A 406 -3.68 3.05 25.74
CA LEU A 406 -2.49 3.50 26.47
C LEU A 406 -2.86 4.50 27.57
N VAL A 407 -3.75 5.46 27.28
CA VAL A 407 -4.26 6.42 28.26
C VAL A 407 -5.01 5.74 29.41
N ALA A 408 -5.84 4.72 29.12
CA ALA A 408 -6.54 3.95 30.14
C ALA A 408 -5.56 3.18 31.05
N TRP A 409 -4.57 2.53 30.44
CA TRP A 409 -3.53 1.80 31.16
C TRP A 409 -2.73 2.73 32.08
N LEU A 410 -2.28 3.87 31.60
CA LEU A 410 -1.54 4.87 32.40
C LEU A 410 -2.36 5.41 33.58
N ARG A 411 -3.70 5.43 33.46
CA ARG A 411 -4.60 5.86 34.54
C ARG A 411 -5.03 4.75 35.49
N GLY A 412 -4.48 3.53 35.35
CA GLY A 412 -4.86 2.36 36.15
C GLY A 412 -6.33 1.95 35.97
N ARG A 413 -6.95 2.27 34.83
CA ARG A 413 -8.35 1.96 34.50
C ARG A 413 -8.39 0.82 33.47
N SER A 414 -9.46 0.03 33.48
CA SER A 414 -9.73 -0.90 32.39
C SER A 414 -9.83 -0.16 31.07
N ALA A 415 -9.37 -0.77 29.98
CA ALA A 415 -9.46 -0.16 28.66
C ALA A 415 -10.93 0.19 28.33
N PRO A 416 -11.21 1.34 27.73
CA PRO A 416 -12.57 1.74 27.36
C PRO A 416 -13.16 0.71 26.39
N GLU A 417 -14.40 0.31 26.64
CA GLU A 417 -15.14 -0.54 25.69
C GLU A 417 -15.31 0.19 24.35
N PRO A 418 -15.24 -0.51 23.22
CA PRO A 418 -15.47 0.08 21.91
C PRO A 418 -16.88 0.67 21.85
N SER A 419 -16.98 1.91 21.36
CA SER A 419 -18.26 2.61 21.24
C SER A 419 -19.19 1.86 20.28
N THR A 420 -20.30 1.31 20.78
CA THR A 420 -21.37 0.71 20.00
C THR A 420 -22.28 1.74 19.32
N ALA A 421 -21.82 2.97 19.12
CA ALA A 421 -22.62 4.00 18.48
C ALA A 421 -22.99 3.61 17.04
N PRO A 422 -24.28 3.58 16.69
CA PRO A 422 -24.70 3.28 15.32
C PRO A 422 -24.16 4.36 14.39
N ALA A 423 -23.56 3.94 13.28
CA ALA A 423 -23.18 4.85 12.19
C ALA A 423 -24.50 5.34 11.54
N THR A 424 -24.93 6.53 11.90
CA THR A 424 -25.93 7.32 11.16
C THR A 424 -25.25 7.97 9.96
#